data_b83415f1140302c7405532226aaba101
#
_entry.id   b83415f1140302c7405532226aaba101
#
_cell.length_a   1.000
_cell.length_b   1.000
_cell.length_c   1.000
_cell.angle_alpha   90.00
_cell.angle_beta   90.00
_cell.angle_gamma   90.00
#
_symmetry.space_group_name_H-M   'P 1'
#
loop_
_entity.id
_entity.type
_entity.pdbx_description
1 polymer ?
#
loop_
_entity_poly.entity_id
_entity_poly.type
_entity_poly.pdbx_seq_one_letter_code
_entity_poly.pdbx_strand_id
1 'polypeptide(L)'
;TMKDSVAQGERIDFALAFKNISQTSFDSMKIKFIITDRNNVPHVLAVPKGKILAGGDTLSLQYSIDTRNFPGNNTLFVDFNPDNDQPEQYHYNNVLYKDFYVKADNFNPLLDVTFDGVHILNRDIVASKPHILARLKDESRFLEMKDTALLKVMVRYPDQSLQNVYFGDILRFNPANLAAGE
;
A
#
# COMPACT_ATOMS: atom_id res chain seq x y z
N THR A 1 0.78 -2.59 -20.60
CA THR A 1 0.18 -3.81 -20.00
C THR A 1 0.33 -3.76 -18.49
N MET A 2 -0.74 -4.11 -17.75
CA MET A 2 -0.76 -4.21 -16.29
C MET A 2 -0.22 -5.59 -15.87
N LYS A 3 0.55 -5.67 -14.78
CA LYS A 3 1.00 -6.95 -14.19
C LYS A 3 -0.20 -7.74 -13.64
N ASP A 4 -0.18 -9.06 -13.81
CA ASP A 4 -1.26 -9.94 -13.31
C ASP A 4 -1.04 -10.35 -11.85
N SER A 5 0.20 -10.26 -11.34
CA SER A 5 0.54 -10.57 -9.95
C SER A 5 1.71 -9.72 -9.46
N VAL A 6 1.63 -9.31 -8.19
CA VAL A 6 2.65 -8.51 -7.50
C VAL A 6 2.74 -8.92 -6.03
N ALA A 7 3.82 -8.52 -5.33
CA ALA A 7 3.90 -8.63 -3.88
C ALA A 7 3.10 -7.52 -3.20
N GLN A 8 2.63 -7.76 -1.98
CA GLN A 8 1.93 -6.74 -1.19
C GLN A 8 2.84 -5.54 -0.93
N GLY A 9 2.34 -4.32 -1.18
CA GLY A 9 3.09 -3.07 -1.11
C GLY A 9 3.83 -2.69 -2.41
N GLU A 10 4.04 -3.62 -3.34
CA GLU A 10 4.55 -3.29 -4.67
C GLU A 10 3.51 -2.47 -5.44
N ARG A 11 3.94 -1.42 -6.15
CA ARG A 11 3.04 -0.62 -6.97
C ARG A 11 2.77 -1.31 -8.31
N ILE A 12 1.52 -1.23 -8.77
CA ILE A 12 1.14 -1.65 -10.12
C ILE A 12 0.97 -0.42 -10.98
N ASP A 13 1.91 -0.22 -11.90
CA ASP A 13 1.84 0.85 -12.89
C ASP A 13 1.25 0.31 -14.19
N PHE A 14 0.31 1.03 -14.78
CA PHE A 14 -0.29 0.68 -16.06
C PHE A 14 -0.72 1.90 -16.86
N ALA A 15 -0.82 1.70 -18.16
CA ALA A 15 -1.32 2.70 -19.10
C ALA A 15 -2.69 2.26 -19.65
N LEU A 16 -3.59 3.22 -19.77
CA LEU A 16 -4.90 3.10 -20.40
C LEU A 16 -4.96 4.00 -21.61
N ALA A 17 -5.65 3.55 -22.65
CA ALA A 17 -5.98 4.36 -23.82
C ALA A 17 -7.50 4.32 -24.02
N PHE A 18 -8.13 5.48 -24.12
CA PHE A 18 -9.54 5.65 -24.47
C PHE A 18 -9.63 6.48 -25.74
N LYS A 19 -10.34 5.96 -26.74
CA LYS A 19 -10.53 6.64 -28.01
C LYS A 19 -11.95 7.16 -28.13
N ASN A 20 -12.10 8.44 -28.40
CA ASN A 20 -13.38 9.01 -28.77
C ASN A 20 -13.69 8.65 -30.23
N ILE A 21 -14.59 7.72 -30.45
CA ILE A 21 -14.98 7.26 -31.80
C ILE A 21 -16.09 8.09 -32.43
N SER A 22 -16.62 9.10 -31.70
CA SER A 22 -17.65 10.00 -32.22
C SER A 22 -17.02 11.12 -33.07
N GLN A 23 -17.86 11.91 -33.71
CA GLN A 23 -17.43 13.12 -34.43
C GLN A 23 -17.47 14.38 -33.54
N THR A 24 -18.01 14.28 -32.33
CA THR A 24 -18.14 15.38 -31.38
C THR A 24 -17.06 15.31 -30.30
N SER A 25 -16.64 16.47 -29.78
CA SER A 25 -15.68 16.53 -28.68
C SER A 25 -16.38 16.19 -27.36
N PHE A 26 -15.69 15.46 -26.49
CA PHE A 26 -16.03 15.34 -25.08
C PHE A 26 -15.36 16.45 -24.28
N ASP A 27 -16.06 17.03 -23.33
CA ASP A 27 -15.54 18.04 -22.42
C ASP A 27 -15.38 17.44 -21.01
N SER A 28 -14.17 17.53 -20.48
CA SER A 28 -13.84 17.21 -19.07
C SER A 28 -14.48 15.93 -18.49
N MET A 29 -14.54 14.87 -19.26
CA MET A 29 -15.11 13.57 -18.91
C MET A 29 -14.48 13.00 -17.65
N LYS A 30 -15.30 12.53 -16.69
CA LYS A 30 -14.83 11.81 -15.52
C LYS A 30 -14.37 10.40 -15.86
N ILE A 31 -13.41 9.91 -15.08
CA ILE A 31 -12.90 8.54 -15.20
C ILE A 31 -12.88 7.95 -13.80
N LYS A 32 -13.63 6.89 -13.56
CA LYS A 32 -13.75 6.28 -12.24
C LYS A 32 -12.91 5.01 -12.15
N PHE A 33 -12.05 4.94 -11.14
CA PHE A 33 -11.23 3.77 -10.83
C PHE A 33 -11.72 3.13 -9.54
N ILE A 34 -12.08 1.85 -9.60
CA ILE A 34 -12.53 1.06 -8.46
C ILE A 34 -11.72 -0.24 -8.40
N ILE A 35 -11.29 -0.63 -7.20
CA ILE A 35 -10.84 -2.00 -6.92
C ILE A 35 -11.92 -2.69 -6.12
N THR A 36 -12.35 -3.85 -6.59
CA THR A 36 -13.12 -4.79 -5.78
C THR A 36 -12.15 -5.80 -5.19
N ASP A 37 -12.08 -5.84 -3.85
CA ASP A 37 -11.14 -6.69 -3.14
C ASP A 37 -11.62 -8.15 -3.04
N ARG A 38 -10.79 -9.03 -2.44
CA ARG A 38 -11.09 -10.45 -2.20
C ARG A 38 -12.37 -10.73 -1.41
N ASN A 39 -12.90 -9.73 -0.68
CA ASN A 39 -14.14 -9.83 0.10
C ASN A 39 -15.33 -9.25 -0.67
N ASN A 40 -15.17 -8.95 -1.96
CA ASN A 40 -16.14 -8.27 -2.81
C ASN A 40 -16.51 -6.85 -2.34
N VAL A 41 -15.61 -6.17 -1.62
CA VAL A 41 -15.82 -4.79 -1.19
C VAL A 41 -15.22 -3.85 -2.23
N PRO A 42 -16.03 -2.91 -2.79
CA PRO A 42 -15.52 -1.92 -3.74
C PRO A 42 -14.82 -0.76 -3.03
N HIS A 43 -13.65 -0.40 -3.52
CA HIS A 43 -12.85 0.73 -3.07
C HIS A 43 -12.64 1.71 -4.22
N VAL A 44 -13.20 2.90 -4.10
CA VAL A 44 -12.98 3.96 -5.10
C VAL A 44 -11.59 4.54 -4.88
N LEU A 45 -10.72 4.40 -5.89
CA LEU A 45 -9.33 4.89 -5.82
C LEU A 45 -9.24 6.37 -6.21
N ALA A 46 -9.85 6.72 -7.33
CA ALA A 46 -9.80 8.07 -7.88
C ALA A 46 -10.97 8.29 -8.85
N VAL A 47 -11.33 9.56 -9.01
CA VAL A 47 -12.28 10.01 -10.04
C VAL A 47 -11.68 11.25 -10.74
N PRO A 48 -10.57 11.11 -11.50
CA PRO A 48 -9.99 12.23 -12.22
C PRO A 48 -10.91 12.67 -13.36
N LYS A 49 -10.78 13.96 -13.74
CA LYS A 49 -11.36 14.48 -14.95
C LYS A 49 -10.34 14.47 -16.09
N GLY A 50 -10.74 13.93 -17.22
CA GLY A 50 -9.97 14.04 -18.46
C GLY A 50 -9.94 15.48 -19.00
N LYS A 51 -9.03 15.74 -19.92
CA LYS A 51 -9.04 16.95 -20.72
C LYS A 51 -10.10 16.81 -21.84
N ILE A 52 -10.39 17.93 -22.53
CA ILE A 52 -11.18 17.91 -23.73
C ILE A 52 -10.59 16.89 -24.71
N LEU A 53 -11.43 16.01 -25.23
CA LEU A 53 -11.06 14.95 -26.17
C LEU A 53 -11.86 15.13 -27.46
N ALA A 54 -11.21 15.60 -28.51
CA ALA A 54 -11.85 15.79 -29.80
C ALA A 54 -12.33 14.46 -30.42
N GLY A 55 -13.30 14.54 -31.32
CA GLY A 55 -13.75 13.38 -32.08
C GLY A 55 -12.61 12.73 -32.84
N GLY A 56 -12.45 11.42 -32.75
CA GLY A 56 -11.39 10.63 -33.36
C GLY A 56 -10.10 10.56 -32.55
N ASP A 57 -9.91 11.41 -31.52
CA ASP A 57 -8.70 11.45 -30.69
C ASP A 57 -8.65 10.35 -29.64
N THR A 58 -7.43 10.12 -29.13
CA THR A 58 -7.16 9.13 -28.07
C THR A 58 -6.61 9.81 -26.82
N LEU A 59 -7.23 9.57 -25.69
CA LEU A 59 -6.72 9.92 -24.36
C LEU A 59 -5.84 8.78 -23.86
N SER A 60 -4.60 9.09 -23.52
CA SER A 60 -3.69 8.16 -22.85
C SER A 60 -3.50 8.58 -21.40
N LEU A 61 -3.67 7.64 -20.47
CA LEU A 61 -3.54 7.85 -19.04
C LEU A 61 -2.55 6.85 -18.46
N GLN A 62 -1.72 7.33 -17.54
CA GLN A 62 -0.91 6.47 -16.69
C GLN A 62 -1.48 6.50 -15.28
N TYR A 63 -1.59 5.34 -14.66
CA TYR A 63 -2.10 5.20 -13.31
C TYR A 63 -1.26 4.20 -12.51
N SER A 64 -1.19 4.42 -11.20
CA SER A 64 -0.42 3.59 -10.27
C SER A 64 -1.28 3.19 -9.09
N ILE A 65 -1.37 1.88 -8.82
CA ILE A 65 -2.10 1.33 -7.68
C ILE A 65 -1.12 0.99 -6.57
N ASP A 66 -1.40 1.46 -5.35
CA ASP A 66 -0.75 1.01 -4.13
C ASP A 66 -1.45 -0.26 -3.62
N THR A 67 -0.73 -1.37 -3.55
CA THR A 67 -1.31 -2.68 -3.24
C THR A 67 -1.30 -3.06 -1.77
N ARG A 68 -0.81 -2.19 -0.87
CA ARG A 68 -0.67 -2.48 0.57
C ARG A 68 -1.96 -2.99 1.22
N ASN A 69 -3.08 -2.44 0.83
CA ASN A 69 -4.39 -2.74 1.42
C ASN A 69 -5.22 -3.77 0.63
N PHE A 70 -4.63 -4.38 -0.42
CA PHE A 70 -5.35 -5.25 -1.35
C PHE A 70 -4.75 -6.66 -1.47
N PRO A 71 -4.43 -7.38 -0.35
CA PRO A 71 -3.91 -8.73 -0.46
C PRO A 71 -4.95 -9.71 -1.00
N GLY A 72 -4.54 -10.62 -1.88
CA GLY A 72 -5.38 -11.64 -2.50
C GLY A 72 -5.85 -11.28 -3.90
N ASN A 73 -6.97 -11.87 -4.33
CA ASN A 73 -7.58 -11.60 -5.63
C ASN A 73 -8.30 -10.27 -5.62
N ASN A 74 -8.09 -9.48 -6.65
CA ASN A 74 -8.71 -8.18 -6.83
C ASN A 74 -9.13 -7.99 -8.28
N THR A 75 -10.17 -7.19 -8.49
CA THR A 75 -10.63 -6.77 -9.82
C THR A 75 -10.55 -5.26 -9.90
N LEU A 76 -9.75 -4.74 -10.82
CA LEU A 76 -9.78 -3.34 -11.22
C LEU A 76 -10.95 -3.13 -12.19
N PHE A 77 -11.79 -2.17 -11.88
CA PHE A 77 -12.83 -1.66 -12.76
C PHE A 77 -12.51 -0.21 -13.10
N VAL A 78 -12.52 0.11 -14.38
CA VAL A 78 -12.37 1.48 -14.87
C VAL A 78 -13.59 1.83 -15.72
N ASP A 79 -14.18 2.98 -15.44
CA ASP A 79 -15.36 3.49 -16.11
C ASP A 79 -15.08 4.90 -16.61
N PHE A 80 -15.19 5.09 -17.92
CA PHE A 80 -15.10 6.37 -18.59
C PHE A 80 -16.52 6.95 -18.76
N ASN A 81 -16.73 8.18 -18.33
CA ASN A 81 -18.02 8.87 -18.33
C ASN A 81 -19.08 8.20 -17.42
N PRO A 82 -18.76 7.88 -16.14
CA PRO A 82 -19.65 7.12 -15.24
C PRO A 82 -20.97 7.82 -14.94
N ASP A 83 -21.04 9.13 -15.09
CA ASP A 83 -22.23 9.93 -14.80
C ASP A 83 -23.05 10.23 -16.07
N ASN A 84 -22.63 9.75 -17.26
CA ASN A 84 -23.20 10.07 -18.57
C ASN A 84 -23.35 11.58 -18.82
N ASP A 85 -22.40 12.38 -18.30
CA ASP A 85 -22.38 13.83 -18.47
C ASP A 85 -21.88 14.24 -19.87
N GLN A 86 -21.30 13.30 -20.62
CA GLN A 86 -20.99 13.46 -22.06
C GLN A 86 -21.99 12.68 -22.90
N PRO A 87 -22.57 13.26 -23.95
CA PRO A 87 -23.54 12.57 -24.80
C PRO A 87 -22.89 11.43 -25.57
N GLU A 88 -23.35 10.21 -25.33
CA GLU A 88 -22.91 9.01 -26.03
C GLU A 88 -24.07 8.07 -26.30
N GLN A 89 -23.97 7.30 -27.37
CA GLN A 89 -25.03 6.38 -27.77
C GLN A 89 -24.98 5.07 -26.96
N TYR A 90 -23.78 4.63 -26.59
CA TYR A 90 -23.55 3.37 -25.88
C TYR A 90 -22.47 3.55 -24.81
N HIS A 91 -22.76 3.11 -23.58
CA HIS A 91 -21.83 3.20 -22.45
C HIS A 91 -21.04 1.88 -22.21
N TYR A 92 -21.53 0.74 -22.68
CA TYR A 92 -20.93 -0.57 -22.40
C TYR A 92 -19.49 -0.74 -22.94
N ASN A 93 -19.08 0.07 -23.90
CA ASN A 93 -17.72 0.08 -24.46
C ASN A 93 -16.75 1.01 -23.71
N ASN A 94 -17.22 1.69 -22.67
CA ASN A 94 -16.46 2.61 -21.85
C ASN A 94 -15.89 1.98 -20.59
N VAL A 95 -16.15 0.70 -20.37
CA VAL A 95 -15.76 0.00 -19.14
C VAL A 95 -14.65 -1.01 -19.41
N LEU A 96 -13.77 -1.16 -18.42
CA LEU A 96 -12.69 -2.13 -18.44
C LEU A 96 -12.67 -2.87 -17.11
N TYR A 97 -12.50 -4.19 -17.19
CA TYR A 97 -12.25 -5.07 -16.04
C TYR A 97 -10.89 -5.73 -16.19
N LYS A 98 -10.13 -5.76 -15.12
CA LYS A 98 -8.84 -6.44 -15.07
C LYS A 98 -8.62 -7.08 -13.72
N ASP A 99 -8.53 -8.41 -13.70
CA ASP A 99 -8.19 -9.15 -12.49
C ASP A 99 -6.68 -9.12 -12.26
N PHE A 100 -6.29 -9.05 -10.99
CA PHE A 100 -4.91 -9.14 -10.56
C PHE A 100 -4.82 -9.75 -9.15
N TYR A 101 -3.69 -10.35 -8.86
CA TYR A 101 -3.42 -10.99 -7.58
C TYR A 101 -2.31 -10.26 -6.83
N VAL A 102 -2.53 -10.02 -5.55
CA VAL A 102 -1.52 -9.47 -4.64
C VAL A 102 -1.12 -10.56 -3.65
N LYS A 103 0.11 -11.03 -3.77
CA LYS A 103 0.66 -12.02 -2.84
C LYS A 103 0.81 -11.37 -1.47
N ALA A 104 0.01 -11.84 -0.50
CA ALA A 104 0.06 -11.33 0.87
C ALA A 104 1.43 -11.58 1.49
N ASP A 105 1.90 -10.64 2.27
CA ASP A 105 3.03 -10.83 3.17
C ASP A 105 2.51 -11.49 4.46
N ASN A 106 2.91 -12.74 4.67
CA ASN A 106 2.52 -13.55 5.82
C ASN A 106 3.69 -13.81 6.77
N PHE A 107 4.84 -13.19 6.52
CA PHE A 107 6.01 -13.34 7.37
C PHE A 107 6.01 -12.30 8.46
N ASN A 108 6.30 -12.74 9.69
CA ASN A 108 6.51 -11.82 10.81
C ASN A 108 7.94 -11.28 10.77
N PRO A 109 8.15 -10.01 11.13
CA PRO A 109 9.50 -9.46 11.27
C PRO A 109 10.33 -10.26 12.27
N LEU A 110 11.61 -10.46 11.95
CA LEU A 110 12.58 -11.02 12.90
C LEU A 110 12.95 -9.94 13.93
N LEU A 111 12.78 -10.30 15.21
CA LEU A 111 13.18 -9.44 16.33
C LEU A 111 14.53 -9.89 16.88
N ASP A 112 15.49 -8.96 16.92
CA ASP A 112 16.78 -9.10 17.55
C ASP A 112 16.93 -8.08 18.70
N VAL A 113 17.28 -8.54 19.90
CA VAL A 113 17.38 -7.68 21.10
C VAL A 113 18.74 -7.86 21.75
N THR A 114 19.45 -6.76 21.96
CA THR A 114 20.73 -6.74 22.65
C THR A 114 20.72 -5.78 23.83
N PHE A 115 21.49 -6.10 24.86
CA PHE A 115 21.75 -5.27 26.04
C PHE A 115 23.20 -4.87 26.03
N ASP A 116 23.49 -3.57 25.97
CA ASP A 116 24.85 -3.04 25.84
C ASP A 116 25.64 -3.68 24.67
N GLY A 117 24.92 -4.03 23.57
CA GLY A 117 25.48 -4.69 22.40
C GLY A 117 25.66 -6.20 22.50
N VAL A 118 25.24 -6.83 23.59
CA VAL A 118 25.39 -8.28 23.81
C VAL A 118 24.02 -8.96 23.90
N HIS A 119 23.90 -10.14 23.30
CA HIS A 119 22.73 -11.00 23.53
C HIS A 119 22.83 -11.64 24.91
N ILE A 120 21.76 -11.58 25.66
CA ILE A 120 21.69 -12.13 27.02
C ILE A 120 20.73 -13.33 27.05
N LEU A 121 21.02 -14.27 27.97
CA LEU A 121 20.15 -15.37 28.30
C LEU A 121 19.18 -14.97 29.45
N ASN A 122 18.15 -15.80 29.64
CA ASN A 122 17.22 -15.60 30.73
C ASN A 122 17.98 -15.71 32.08
N ARG A 123 17.86 -14.68 32.93
CA ARG A 123 18.51 -14.50 34.22
C ARG A 123 19.98 -14.04 34.19
N ASP A 124 20.48 -13.66 33.04
CA ASP A 124 21.80 -13.01 32.98
C ASP A 124 21.79 -11.69 33.76
N ILE A 125 22.94 -11.34 34.31
CA ILE A 125 23.13 -10.08 35.02
C ILE A 125 23.41 -8.99 33.98
N VAL A 126 22.66 -7.91 34.04
CA VAL A 126 22.83 -6.74 33.20
C VAL A 126 23.22 -5.51 34.04
N ALA A 127 23.74 -4.47 33.40
CA ALA A 127 23.99 -3.20 34.06
C ALA A 127 22.70 -2.62 34.68
N SER A 128 22.84 -1.81 35.71
CA SER A 128 21.69 -1.16 36.37
C SER A 128 20.94 -0.18 35.46
N LYS A 129 21.57 0.30 34.41
CA LYS A 129 21.01 1.16 33.36
C LYS A 129 21.49 0.67 31.99
N PRO A 130 20.99 -0.47 31.49
CA PRO A 130 21.47 -1.02 30.25
C PRO A 130 20.94 -0.22 29.07
N HIS A 131 21.75 -0.10 28.03
CA HIS A 131 21.28 0.36 26.72
C HIS A 131 20.67 -0.85 25.98
N ILE A 132 19.36 -0.82 25.75
CA ILE A 132 18.65 -1.89 25.07
C ILE A 132 18.42 -1.48 23.62
N LEU A 133 18.91 -2.29 22.69
CA LEU A 133 18.66 -2.13 21.26
C LEU A 133 17.77 -3.28 20.79
N ALA A 134 16.57 -2.93 20.30
CA ALA A 134 15.68 -3.85 19.61
C ALA A 134 15.73 -3.56 18.11
N ARG A 135 16.15 -4.53 17.32
CA ARG A 135 16.23 -4.43 15.86
C ARG A 135 15.19 -5.32 15.25
N LEU A 136 14.33 -4.74 14.40
CA LEU A 136 13.34 -5.47 13.61
C LEU A 136 13.85 -5.57 12.18
N LYS A 137 13.85 -6.80 11.64
CA LYS A 137 14.19 -7.06 10.25
C LYS A 137 13.02 -7.76 9.57
N ASP A 138 12.53 -7.17 8.49
CA ASP A 138 11.50 -7.74 7.64
C ASP A 138 12.08 -8.14 6.28
N GLU A 139 11.60 -9.24 5.71
CA GLU A 139 11.99 -9.69 4.37
C GLU A 139 11.19 -8.96 3.27
N SER A 140 10.10 -8.29 3.63
CA SER A 140 9.30 -7.53 2.68
C SER A 140 10.06 -6.33 2.15
N ARG A 141 10.20 -6.26 0.83
CA ARG A 141 10.88 -5.14 0.15
C ARG A 141 9.97 -3.91 -0.04
N PHE A 142 8.68 -4.06 0.15
CA PHE A 142 7.67 -3.06 -0.21
C PHE A 142 6.84 -2.59 0.98
N LEU A 143 6.92 -3.28 2.13
CA LEU A 143 6.23 -2.92 3.37
C LEU A 143 7.25 -2.41 4.40
N GLU A 144 7.60 -1.14 4.28
CA GLU A 144 8.54 -0.52 5.21
C GLU A 144 7.87 -0.19 6.55
N MET A 145 8.55 -0.51 7.64
CA MET A 145 8.19 -0.06 8.99
C MET A 145 8.65 1.39 9.19
N LYS A 146 7.76 2.35 8.89
CA LYS A 146 8.08 3.79 8.93
C LYS A 146 7.60 4.49 10.20
N ASP A 147 6.74 3.86 10.96
CA ASP A 147 6.12 4.45 12.15
C ASP A 147 6.03 3.46 13.31
N THR A 148 5.60 3.94 14.45
CA THR A 148 5.47 3.17 15.69
C THR A 148 4.07 2.63 15.96
N ALA A 149 3.13 2.78 15.02
CA ALA A 149 1.71 2.48 15.25
C ALA A 149 1.45 1.02 15.63
N LEU A 150 2.26 0.10 15.09
CA LEU A 150 2.16 -1.34 15.36
C LEU A 150 3.20 -1.85 16.40
N LEU A 151 4.00 -0.95 16.98
CA LEU A 151 5.05 -1.30 17.92
C LEU A 151 4.60 -1.04 19.35
N LYS A 152 4.70 -2.08 20.20
CA LYS A 152 4.42 -1.99 21.62
C LYS A 152 5.57 -2.57 22.41
N VAL A 153 6.11 -1.77 23.34
CA VAL A 153 7.18 -2.20 24.25
C VAL A 153 6.64 -2.22 25.67
N MET A 154 6.86 -3.32 26.37
CA MET A 154 6.45 -3.50 27.75
C MET A 154 7.60 -4.08 28.57
N VAL A 155 7.72 -3.63 29.81
CA VAL A 155 8.64 -4.18 30.81
C VAL A 155 7.82 -4.94 31.85
N ARG A 156 8.23 -6.19 32.12
CA ARG A 156 7.70 -6.98 33.24
C ARG A 156 8.70 -6.90 34.38
N TYR A 157 8.22 -6.45 35.52
CA TYR A 157 9.00 -6.40 36.75
C TYR A 157 9.01 -7.73 37.50
N PRO A 158 9.92 -7.92 38.50
CA PRO A 158 9.97 -9.15 39.28
C PRO A 158 8.67 -9.48 40.05
N ASP A 159 7.88 -8.47 40.40
CA ASP A 159 6.56 -8.60 41.03
C ASP A 159 5.45 -8.98 40.05
N GLN A 160 5.81 -9.30 38.79
CA GLN A 160 4.91 -9.61 37.65
C GLN A 160 4.10 -8.43 37.13
N SER A 161 4.27 -7.22 37.66
CA SER A 161 3.64 -6.04 37.12
C SER A 161 4.17 -5.75 35.68
N LEU A 162 3.28 -5.25 34.79
CA LEU A 162 3.59 -4.88 33.44
C LEU A 162 3.47 -3.38 33.27
N GLN A 163 4.52 -2.73 32.76
CA GLN A 163 4.50 -1.32 32.44
C GLN A 163 4.75 -1.11 30.94
N ASN A 164 3.91 -0.29 30.31
CA ASN A 164 4.15 0.15 28.93
C ASN A 164 5.28 1.18 28.91
N VAL A 165 6.19 1.03 27.93
CA VAL A 165 7.21 2.04 27.62
C VAL A 165 6.75 2.77 26.37
N TYR A 166 6.54 4.07 26.48
CA TYR A 166 6.10 4.92 25.39
C TYR A 166 7.27 5.51 24.64
N PHE A 167 7.08 5.73 23.32
CA PHE A 167 8.07 6.42 22.49
C PHE A 167 8.20 7.88 22.94
N GLY A 168 9.45 8.35 23.03
CA GLY A 168 9.81 9.68 23.54
C GLY A 168 11.27 9.72 24.00
N ASP A 169 11.50 10.24 25.20
CA ASP A 169 12.86 10.47 25.69
C ASP A 169 13.65 9.17 25.96
N ILE A 170 12.95 8.13 26.45
CA ILE A 170 13.56 6.86 26.85
C ILE A 170 13.60 5.86 25.69
N LEU A 171 12.51 5.76 24.94
CA LEU A 171 12.35 4.83 23.81
C LEU A 171 12.31 5.61 22.53
N ARG A 172 13.28 5.40 21.64
CA ARG A 172 13.38 6.05 20.34
C ARG A 172 13.17 5.04 19.22
N PHE A 173 12.49 5.46 18.17
CA PHE A 173 12.33 4.68 16.95
C PHE A 173 13.17 5.30 15.83
N ASN A 174 13.98 4.46 15.21
CA ASN A 174 14.70 4.81 13.99
C ASN A 174 14.08 4.03 12.83
N PRO A 175 13.37 4.68 11.90
CA PRO A 175 12.77 3.99 10.76
C PRO A 175 13.85 3.38 9.86
N ALA A 176 13.50 2.27 9.20
CA ALA A 176 14.35 1.65 8.19
C ALA A 176 14.66 2.62 7.05
N ASN A 177 15.89 2.58 6.56
CA ASN A 177 16.34 3.36 5.41
C ASN A 177 16.72 2.42 4.26
N LEU A 178 15.77 2.13 3.37
CA LEU A 178 15.99 1.25 2.20
C LEU A 178 17.08 1.78 1.26
N ALA A 179 17.32 3.09 1.23
CA ALA A 179 18.37 3.70 0.41
C ALA A 179 19.78 3.37 0.94
N ALA A 180 19.91 3.05 2.24
CA ALA A 180 21.16 2.66 2.86
C ALA A 180 21.39 1.14 2.90
N GLY A 181 20.42 0.32 2.44
CA GLY A 181 20.53 -1.13 2.47
C GLY A 181 20.42 -1.76 3.87
N GLU A 182 19.88 -1.02 4.83
CA GLU A 182 19.67 -1.44 6.22
C GLU A 182 18.20 -1.84 6.47
#